data_c4b5cc943fd2feddc73776bd814a4748
#
_entry.id   c4b5cc943fd2feddc73776bd814a4748
#
_cell.length_a   1.000
_cell.length_b   1.000
_cell.length_c   1.000
_cell.angle_alpha   90.00
_cell.angle_beta   90.00
_cell.angle_gamma   90.00
#
_symmetry.space_group_name_H-M   'P 1'
#
loop_
_entity.id
_entity.type
_entity.pdbx_description
1 polymer ?
#
loop_
_entity_poly.entity_id
_entity_poly.type
_entity_poly.pdbx_seq_one_letter_code
_entity_poly.pdbx_strand_id
1 'polypeptide(L)'
;MRIVTWNVNSLNARVDRVDDFIEYAKPDILLMQETKMSDDQFLHGHFENLGYESAHCGEGRWNGVAILSRVGLSDVSYGFDDREDSDPEARLVSATCGGLRVSSVYVPNGRAVDDPHYEYKLSWMERLRFHMERTCESSELALVGGDFNLSLIHI
;
A
#
# COMPACT_ATOMS: atom_id res chain seq x y z
N MET A 1 7.10 13.76 -11.60
CA MET A 1 6.54 13.12 -10.39
C MET A 1 7.44 11.99 -9.96
N ARG A 2 7.82 11.94 -8.68
CA ARG A 2 8.63 10.86 -8.09
C ARG A 2 7.74 10.03 -7.19
N ILE A 3 7.59 8.76 -7.52
CA ILE A 3 6.80 7.79 -6.75
C ILE A 3 7.76 6.74 -6.21
N VAL A 4 7.64 6.43 -4.93
CA VAL A 4 8.49 5.47 -4.23
C VAL A 4 7.62 4.44 -3.54
N THR A 5 8.06 3.19 -3.51
CA THR A 5 7.49 2.14 -2.68
C THR A 5 8.53 1.61 -1.70
N TRP A 6 8.10 1.35 -0.46
CA TRP A 6 9.00 0.88 0.60
C TRP A 6 8.26 0.01 1.63
N ASN A 7 8.63 -1.26 1.70
CA ASN A 7 8.24 -2.09 2.84
C ASN A 7 9.06 -1.66 4.06
N VAL A 8 8.43 -0.99 5.02
CA VAL A 8 9.10 -0.41 6.18
C VAL A 8 9.28 -1.40 7.33
N ASN A 9 8.60 -2.56 7.28
CA ASN A 9 8.65 -3.59 8.33
C ASN A 9 8.57 -2.99 9.75
N SER A 10 7.44 -2.39 10.09
CA SER A 10 7.13 -1.57 11.27
C SER A 10 7.53 -0.10 11.13
N LEU A 11 6.52 0.74 10.93
CA LEU A 11 6.71 2.20 10.83
C LEU A 11 7.23 2.77 12.15
N ASN A 12 6.68 2.34 13.30
CA ASN A 12 7.16 2.79 14.63
C ASN A 12 8.66 2.60 14.82
N ALA A 13 9.20 1.50 14.32
CA ALA A 13 10.62 1.20 14.47
C ALA A 13 11.50 2.00 13.49
N ARG A 14 10.90 2.70 12.52
CA ARG A 14 11.61 3.32 11.39
C ARG A 14 11.15 4.74 11.08
N VAL A 15 10.39 5.40 11.95
CA VAL A 15 9.92 6.78 11.72
C VAL A 15 11.08 7.69 11.36
N ASP A 16 12.15 7.72 12.15
CA ASP A 16 13.32 8.56 11.90
C ASP A 16 13.95 8.28 10.51
N ARG A 17 13.97 7.02 10.08
CA ARG A 17 14.50 6.64 8.76
C ARG A 17 13.59 7.05 7.60
N VAL A 18 12.28 7.02 7.85
CA VAL A 18 11.30 7.50 6.87
C VAL A 18 11.40 9.02 6.74
N ASP A 19 11.58 9.74 7.86
CA ASP A 19 11.77 11.19 7.88
C ASP A 19 13.06 11.59 7.14
N ASP A 20 14.20 10.96 7.46
CA ASP A 20 15.47 11.16 6.76
C ASP A 20 15.30 10.93 5.24
N PHE A 21 14.58 9.88 4.85
CA PHE A 21 14.33 9.57 3.45
C PHE A 21 13.42 10.60 2.78
N ILE A 22 12.36 11.03 3.45
CA ILE A 22 11.44 12.08 2.95
C ILE A 22 12.22 13.38 2.73
N GLU A 23 13.07 13.78 3.68
CA GLU A 23 13.89 14.98 3.56
C GLU A 23 14.88 14.89 2.39
N TYR A 24 15.54 13.75 2.25
CA TYR A 24 16.53 13.51 1.20
C TYR A 24 15.91 13.38 -0.20
N ALA A 25 14.93 12.48 -0.34
CA ALA A 25 14.39 12.09 -1.64
C ALA A 25 13.22 12.97 -2.10
N LYS A 26 12.49 13.59 -1.16
CA LYS A 26 11.31 14.42 -1.40
C LYS A 26 10.36 13.77 -2.41
N PRO A 27 9.87 12.53 -2.15
CA PRO A 27 8.97 11.87 -3.07
C PRO A 27 7.66 12.67 -3.19
N ASP A 28 7.06 12.67 -4.37
CA ASP A 28 5.71 13.22 -4.55
C ASP A 28 4.67 12.29 -3.94
N ILE A 29 4.90 10.98 -4.06
CA ILE A 29 4.07 9.93 -3.48
C ILE A 29 4.99 8.86 -2.88
N LEU A 30 4.70 8.43 -1.64
CA LEU A 30 5.38 7.30 -0.97
C LEU A 30 4.35 6.24 -0.60
N LEU A 31 4.53 5.04 -1.11
CA LEU A 31 3.73 3.85 -0.81
C LEU A 31 4.48 3.02 0.22
N MET A 32 3.87 2.79 1.39
CA MET A 32 4.48 1.98 2.45
C MET A 32 3.73 0.67 2.64
N GLN A 33 4.47 -0.37 2.98
CA GLN A 33 3.96 -1.69 3.33
C GLN A 33 4.53 -2.13 4.68
N GLU A 34 3.82 -3.02 5.35
CA GLU A 34 4.12 -3.50 6.72
C GLU A 34 4.27 -2.34 7.72
N THR A 35 3.31 -1.43 7.74
CA THR A 35 3.28 -0.34 8.73
C THR A 35 3.16 -0.88 10.15
N LYS A 36 2.49 -2.03 10.33
CA LYS A 36 2.28 -2.72 11.61
C LYS A 36 1.71 -1.80 12.68
N MET A 37 0.71 -1.02 12.28
CA MET A 37 -0.05 -0.08 13.12
C MET A 37 -1.54 -0.26 12.86
N SER A 38 -2.38 0.05 13.85
CA SER A 38 -3.81 0.25 13.63
C SER A 38 -4.07 1.65 13.07
N ASP A 39 -5.24 1.86 12.47
CA ASP A 39 -5.57 3.14 11.83
C ASP A 39 -5.59 4.31 12.83
N ASP A 40 -6.07 4.06 14.06
CA ASP A 40 -6.08 5.06 15.15
C ASP A 40 -4.69 5.45 15.65
N GLN A 41 -3.68 4.61 15.43
CA GLN A 41 -2.29 4.85 15.82
C GLN A 41 -1.44 5.44 14.70
N PHE A 42 -1.98 5.49 13.47
CA PHE A 42 -1.20 5.97 12.34
C PHE A 42 -0.87 7.47 12.46
N LEU A 43 0.32 7.83 12.03
CA LEU A 43 0.96 9.12 12.29
C LEU A 43 0.52 10.22 11.31
N HIS A 44 -0.80 10.37 11.04
CA HIS A 44 -1.33 11.36 10.09
C HIS A 44 -0.79 12.78 10.35
N GLY A 45 -0.91 13.28 11.58
CA GLY A 45 -0.45 14.62 11.93
C GLY A 45 1.06 14.82 11.81
N HIS A 46 1.85 13.77 12.02
CA HIS A 46 3.30 13.80 11.83
C HIS A 46 3.64 14.04 10.34
N PHE A 47 3.03 13.28 9.44
CA PHE A 47 3.26 13.40 8.01
C PHE A 47 2.67 14.70 7.43
N GLU A 48 1.55 15.17 7.98
CA GLU A 48 0.98 16.48 7.64
C GLU A 48 1.97 17.62 7.94
N ASN A 49 2.67 17.57 9.08
CA ASN A 49 3.73 18.52 9.42
C ASN A 49 4.93 18.47 8.44
N LEU A 50 5.15 17.34 7.77
CA LEU A 50 6.16 17.18 6.72
C LEU A 50 5.62 17.55 5.32
N GLY A 51 4.36 18.00 5.23
CA GLY A 51 3.72 18.43 3.99
C GLY A 51 3.09 17.30 3.17
N TYR A 52 2.73 16.19 3.80
CA TYR A 52 2.09 15.04 3.15
C TYR A 52 0.70 14.78 3.71
N GLU A 53 -0.29 14.72 2.86
CA GLU A 53 -1.55 14.05 3.16
C GLU A 53 -1.34 12.54 3.17
N SER A 54 -2.14 11.81 3.94
CA SER A 54 -1.95 10.37 4.10
C SER A 54 -3.24 9.56 4.15
N ALA A 55 -3.22 8.38 3.54
CA ALA A 55 -4.21 7.33 3.69
C ALA A 55 -3.56 6.08 4.25
N HIS A 56 -4.23 5.39 5.16
CA HIS A 56 -3.71 4.20 5.82
C HIS A 56 -4.81 3.15 5.95
N CYS A 57 -4.44 1.89 5.79
CA CYS A 57 -5.24 0.72 6.08
C CYS A 57 -4.40 -0.20 6.96
N GLY A 58 -4.80 -0.37 8.23
CA GLY A 58 -4.02 -1.13 9.20
C GLY A 58 -4.88 -1.92 10.18
N GLU A 59 -4.33 -3.00 10.72
CA GLU A 59 -4.99 -3.93 11.65
C GLU A 59 -4.22 -4.14 12.96
N GLY A 60 -3.15 -3.35 13.17
CA GLY A 60 -2.30 -3.44 14.35
C GLY A 60 -0.93 -4.04 14.04
N ARG A 61 -0.48 -5.02 14.81
CA ARG A 61 0.91 -5.55 14.76
C ARG A 61 1.31 -6.25 13.46
N TRP A 62 0.37 -6.53 12.57
CA TRP A 62 0.59 -7.25 11.31
C TRP A 62 0.19 -6.41 10.13
N ASN A 63 0.74 -6.71 8.96
CA ASN A 63 0.37 -6.08 7.70
C ASN A 63 0.37 -4.54 7.75
N GLY A 64 -0.57 -3.90 7.11
CA GLY A 64 -0.73 -2.47 7.04
C GLY A 64 -0.06 -1.84 5.82
N VAL A 65 -0.82 -1.01 5.11
CA VAL A 65 -0.37 -0.29 3.92
C VAL A 65 -0.74 1.19 4.02
N ALA A 66 0.09 2.05 3.47
CA ALA A 66 -0.16 3.49 3.46
C ALA A 66 0.23 4.15 2.14
N ILE A 67 -0.38 5.29 1.88
CA ILE A 67 -0.03 6.25 0.84
C ILE A 67 0.24 7.59 1.52
N LEU A 68 1.41 8.18 1.28
CA LEU A 68 1.69 9.58 1.57
C LEU A 68 1.75 10.34 0.26
N SER A 69 1.12 11.50 0.18
CA SER A 69 1.13 12.35 -1.02
C SER A 69 1.29 13.83 -0.66
N ARG A 70 2.20 14.53 -1.35
CA ARG A 70 2.33 15.99 -1.27
C ARG A 70 1.71 16.70 -2.49
N VAL A 71 1.07 15.96 -3.38
CA VAL A 71 0.46 16.47 -4.61
C VAL A 71 -1.08 16.38 -4.58
N GLY A 72 -1.65 16.28 -3.39
CA GLY A 72 -3.07 16.07 -3.11
C GLY A 72 -3.41 14.61 -2.94
N LEU A 73 -4.44 14.32 -2.15
CA LEU A 73 -4.94 12.98 -1.87
C LEU A 73 -6.46 13.01 -1.72
N SER A 74 -7.17 12.27 -2.57
CA SER A 74 -8.63 12.16 -2.56
C SER A 74 -9.10 10.76 -2.93
N ASP A 75 -10.40 10.52 -2.87
CA ASP A 75 -11.06 9.28 -3.30
C ASP A 75 -10.43 8.02 -2.70
N VAL A 76 -10.16 8.03 -1.41
CA VAL A 76 -9.55 6.90 -0.70
C VAL A 76 -10.50 5.71 -0.69
N SER A 77 -9.99 4.54 -1.03
CA SER A 77 -10.69 3.25 -0.92
C SER A 77 -9.78 2.19 -0.31
N TYR A 78 -10.41 1.23 0.39
CA TYR A 78 -9.73 0.20 1.15
C TYR A 78 -10.15 -1.19 0.64
N GLY A 79 -9.17 -2.08 0.47
CA GLY A 79 -9.43 -3.41 -0.08
C GLY A 79 -9.88 -3.37 -1.55
N PHE A 80 -10.44 -4.47 -2.03
CA PHE A 80 -10.77 -4.65 -3.45
C PHE A 80 -12.10 -4.05 -3.89
N ASP A 81 -13.01 -3.76 -2.96
CA ASP A 81 -14.37 -3.27 -3.25
C ASP A 81 -15.11 -4.15 -4.30
N ASP A 82 -14.97 -5.47 -4.20
CA ASP A 82 -15.49 -6.44 -5.15
C ASP A 82 -16.78 -7.14 -4.68
N ARG A 83 -17.37 -6.68 -3.58
CA ARG A 83 -18.57 -7.21 -2.93
C ARG A 83 -18.43 -8.62 -2.37
N GLU A 84 -17.28 -9.22 -2.45
CA GLU A 84 -16.94 -10.39 -1.67
C GLU A 84 -16.71 -9.98 -0.21
N ASP A 85 -16.68 -10.96 0.70
CA ASP A 85 -16.33 -10.69 2.09
C ASP A 85 -15.03 -9.88 2.15
N SER A 86 -15.04 -8.82 2.95
CA SER A 86 -13.88 -7.95 3.12
C SER A 86 -12.64 -8.80 3.39
N ASP A 87 -11.56 -8.53 2.65
CA ASP A 87 -10.28 -9.16 2.95
C ASP A 87 -9.97 -8.91 4.44
N PRO A 88 -9.77 -9.96 5.25
CA PRO A 88 -9.54 -9.81 6.68
C PRO A 88 -8.22 -9.10 6.99
N GLU A 89 -7.34 -8.94 5.99
CA GLU A 89 -6.01 -8.40 6.15
C GLU A 89 -5.83 -7.04 5.45
N ALA A 90 -5.18 -6.12 6.16
CA ALA A 90 -4.89 -4.75 5.69
C ALA A 90 -3.74 -4.75 4.66
N ARG A 91 -4.05 -5.02 3.38
CA ARG A 91 -3.07 -5.24 2.30
C ARG A 91 -3.23 -4.33 1.09
N LEU A 92 -4.30 -3.55 1.02
CA LEU A 92 -4.58 -2.68 -0.14
C LEU A 92 -5.23 -1.38 0.31
N VAL A 93 -4.64 -0.27 -0.08
CA VAL A 93 -5.25 1.07 -0.02
C VAL A 93 -5.04 1.76 -1.36
N SER A 94 -6.06 2.43 -1.86
CA SER A 94 -5.99 3.19 -3.10
C SER A 94 -6.44 4.63 -2.87
N ALA A 95 -5.84 5.57 -3.57
CA ALA A 95 -6.21 6.99 -3.54
C ALA A 95 -5.91 7.66 -4.88
N THR A 96 -6.53 8.80 -5.14
CA THR A 96 -6.19 9.68 -6.25
C THR A 96 -5.18 10.73 -5.77
N CYS A 97 -3.99 10.74 -6.34
CA CYS A 97 -2.88 11.62 -5.97
C CYS A 97 -2.42 12.43 -7.19
N GLY A 98 -2.70 13.73 -7.20
CA GLY A 98 -2.30 14.61 -8.31
C GLY A 98 -2.86 14.17 -9.68
N GLY A 99 -4.05 13.61 -9.72
CA GLY A 99 -4.71 13.09 -10.93
C GLY A 99 -4.32 11.65 -11.31
N LEU A 100 -3.42 11.02 -10.55
CA LEU A 100 -3.04 9.62 -10.74
C LEU A 100 -3.77 8.74 -9.72
N ARG A 101 -4.49 7.71 -10.18
CA ARG A 101 -5.05 6.68 -9.30
C ARG A 101 -3.95 5.72 -8.85
N VAL A 102 -3.65 5.69 -7.56
CA VAL A 102 -2.52 4.94 -7.00
C VAL A 102 -3.01 3.90 -6.01
N SER A 103 -2.48 2.69 -6.11
CA SER A 103 -2.74 1.60 -5.15
C SER A 103 -1.44 1.15 -4.49
N SER A 104 -1.40 1.18 -3.15
CA SER A 104 -0.32 0.58 -2.35
C SER A 104 -0.73 -0.83 -1.94
N VAL A 105 0.08 -1.83 -2.30
CA VAL A 105 -0.24 -3.24 -2.08
C VAL A 105 0.84 -3.96 -1.26
N TYR A 106 0.39 -4.88 -0.41
CA TYR A 106 1.22 -5.85 0.28
C TYR A 106 0.68 -7.25 0.01
N VAL A 107 1.19 -7.87 -1.06
CA VAL A 107 0.72 -9.17 -1.53
C VAL A 107 1.05 -10.26 -0.50
N PRO A 108 0.13 -11.20 -0.21
CA PRO A 108 0.41 -12.30 0.70
C PRO A 108 1.67 -13.08 0.33
N ASN A 109 2.44 -13.50 1.33
CA ASN A 109 3.55 -14.42 1.12
C ASN A 109 3.00 -15.85 0.93
N GLY A 110 3.27 -16.47 -0.22
CA GLY A 110 2.80 -17.82 -0.55
C GLY A 110 3.55 -18.94 0.19
N ARG A 111 4.65 -18.62 0.89
CA ARG A 111 5.50 -19.57 1.63
C ARG A 111 6.05 -20.66 0.71
N ALA A 112 5.36 -21.83 0.60
CA ALA A 112 5.72 -22.94 -0.26
C ALA A 112 4.54 -23.32 -1.16
N VAL A 113 4.81 -24.00 -2.28
CA VAL A 113 3.79 -24.33 -3.31
C VAL A 113 2.68 -25.24 -2.76
N ASP A 114 2.97 -26.05 -1.76
CA ASP A 114 2.05 -26.96 -1.07
C ASP A 114 1.44 -26.37 0.22
N ASP A 115 1.74 -25.11 0.56
CA ASP A 115 1.15 -24.39 1.69
C ASP A 115 -0.21 -23.79 1.29
N PRO A 116 -1.26 -23.84 2.13
CA PRO A 116 -2.53 -23.16 1.88
C PRO A 116 -2.39 -21.65 1.63
N HIS A 117 -1.34 -21.00 2.13
CA HIS A 117 -1.02 -19.61 1.84
C HIS A 117 -0.66 -19.37 0.36
N TYR A 118 -0.21 -20.39 -0.36
CA TYR A 118 0.05 -20.26 -1.78
C TYR A 118 -1.24 -20.04 -2.59
N GLU A 119 -2.28 -20.84 -2.29
CA GLU A 119 -3.60 -20.66 -2.91
C GLU A 119 -4.22 -19.32 -2.54
N TYR A 120 -4.10 -18.90 -1.27
CA TYR A 120 -4.53 -17.59 -0.83
C TYR A 120 -3.83 -16.47 -1.63
N LYS A 121 -2.52 -16.56 -1.81
CA LYS A 121 -1.77 -15.61 -2.63
C LYS A 121 -2.27 -15.56 -4.07
N LEU A 122 -2.50 -16.71 -4.70
CA LEU A 122 -2.99 -16.76 -6.09
C LEU A 122 -4.38 -16.14 -6.22
N SER A 123 -5.30 -16.46 -5.33
CA SER A 123 -6.64 -15.86 -5.28
C SER A 123 -6.56 -14.34 -5.06
N TRP A 124 -5.71 -13.90 -4.15
CA TRP A 124 -5.49 -12.47 -3.89
C TRP A 124 -4.94 -11.73 -5.12
N MET A 125 -3.99 -12.34 -5.83
CA MET A 125 -3.42 -11.79 -7.07
C MET A 125 -4.47 -11.72 -8.20
N GLU A 126 -5.38 -12.69 -8.28
CA GLU A 126 -6.49 -12.65 -9.23
C GLU A 126 -7.45 -11.50 -8.91
N ARG A 127 -7.81 -11.29 -7.65
CA ARG A 127 -8.61 -10.14 -7.20
C ARG A 127 -7.90 -8.81 -7.51
N LEU A 128 -6.57 -8.74 -7.29
CA LEU A 128 -5.78 -7.57 -7.67
C LEU A 128 -5.85 -7.29 -9.17
N ARG A 129 -5.77 -8.34 -10.01
CA ARG A 129 -5.92 -8.19 -11.47
C ARG A 129 -7.27 -7.55 -11.83
N PHE A 130 -8.37 -8.07 -11.32
CA PHE A 130 -9.70 -7.51 -11.55
C PHE A 130 -9.86 -6.08 -11.00
N HIS A 131 -9.27 -5.80 -9.84
CA HIS A 131 -9.25 -4.45 -9.28
C HIS A 131 -8.53 -3.48 -10.22
N MET A 132 -7.38 -3.87 -10.75
CA MET A 132 -6.61 -3.02 -11.68
C MET A 132 -7.31 -2.86 -13.04
N GLU A 133 -7.98 -3.89 -13.56
CA GLU A 133 -8.80 -3.78 -14.78
C GLU A 133 -9.89 -2.71 -14.61
N ARG A 134 -10.69 -2.78 -13.53
CA ARG A 134 -11.71 -1.76 -13.22
C ARG A 134 -11.11 -0.36 -13.02
N THR A 135 -9.96 -0.30 -12.35
CA THR A 135 -9.26 0.96 -12.11
C THR A 135 -8.81 1.60 -13.42
N CYS A 136 -8.27 0.83 -14.36
CA CYS A 136 -7.85 1.31 -15.68
C CYS A 136 -9.03 1.72 -16.57
N GLU A 137 -10.21 1.11 -16.40
CA GLU A 137 -11.42 1.50 -17.12
C GLU A 137 -12.00 2.83 -16.60
N SER A 138 -11.84 3.11 -15.31
CA SER A 138 -12.42 4.28 -14.63
C SER A 138 -11.47 5.47 -14.48
N SER A 139 -10.18 5.27 -14.72
CA SER A 139 -9.14 6.27 -14.49
C SER A 139 -8.23 6.41 -15.70
N GLU A 140 -7.92 7.65 -16.09
CA GLU A 140 -7.03 7.92 -17.22
C GLU A 140 -5.60 7.44 -16.99
N LEU A 141 -5.12 7.57 -15.74
CA LEU A 141 -3.81 7.11 -15.30
C LEU A 141 -3.96 6.29 -14.01
N ALA A 142 -3.39 5.10 -14.00
CA ALA A 142 -3.39 4.19 -12.86
C ALA A 142 -2.00 3.61 -12.59
N LEU A 143 -1.67 3.42 -11.31
CA LEU A 143 -0.43 2.81 -10.85
C LEU A 143 -0.70 1.89 -9.67
N VAL A 144 -0.14 0.69 -9.72
CA VAL A 144 -0.02 -0.19 -8.55
C VAL A 144 1.46 -0.32 -8.18
N GLY A 145 1.76 -0.12 -6.92
CA GLY A 145 3.11 -0.28 -6.38
C GLY A 145 3.06 -0.92 -4.99
N GLY A 146 4.11 -1.65 -4.63
CA GLY A 146 4.14 -2.30 -3.34
C GLY A 146 5.11 -3.46 -3.25
N ASP A 147 4.94 -4.27 -2.20
CA ASP A 147 5.65 -5.51 -2.00
C ASP A 147 4.83 -6.68 -2.52
N PHE A 148 5.25 -7.25 -3.65
CA PHE A 148 4.57 -8.37 -4.30
C PHE A 148 4.96 -9.74 -3.72
N ASN A 149 5.87 -9.77 -2.76
CA ASN A 149 6.39 -11.02 -2.19
C ASN A 149 6.83 -12.04 -3.27
N LEU A 150 7.49 -11.52 -4.31
CA LEU A 150 8.10 -12.31 -5.38
C LEU A 150 9.61 -12.29 -5.23
N SER A 151 10.23 -13.47 -5.40
CA SER A 151 11.68 -13.61 -5.40
C SER A 151 12.16 -14.05 -6.77
N LEU A 152 13.11 -13.31 -7.34
CA LEU A 152 13.78 -13.70 -8.59
C LEU A 152 14.79 -14.85 -8.39
N ILE A 153 15.15 -15.16 -7.16
CA ILE A 153 16.15 -16.21 -6.83
C ILE A 153 15.59 -17.63 -7.03
N HIS A 154 14.26 -17.76 -7.06
CA HIS A 154 13.55 -19.06 -7.16
C HIS A 154 12.91 -19.30 -8.52
N ILE A 155 13.26 -18.50 -9.51
CA ILE A 155 12.82 -18.69 -10.90
C ILE A 155 13.84 -19.57 -11.64
#